data_f6108d6e10b0234a3bca5a83b11c30b9
#
_entry.id   f6108d6e10b0234a3bca5a83b11c30b9
#
_cell.length_a   1.000
_cell.length_b   1.000
_cell.length_c   1.000
_cell.angle_alpha   90.00
_cell.angle_beta   90.00
_cell.angle_gamma   90.00
#
_symmetry.space_group_name_H-M   'P 1'
#
loop_
_entity.id
_entity.type
_entity.pdbx_description
1 polymer ?
#
loop_
_entity_poly.entity_id
_entity_poly.type
_entity_poly.pdbx_seq_one_letter_code
_entity_poly.pdbx_strand_id
1 'polypeptide(L)'
;TVFETQPYRKRDGMRGRDEPMYGYFAGHGYNVVRVDMRGAGESDQCFYDEYLKQEQDDAIDAINWIAEQDWSDGNVGMMGKSWSGFNSLQVAARRPKPLKAIICVGYVDDRYTQDIHYKGGCLLNDNFWWGNIMLAYMCRAIDKEIKPDTWYEESIKRLEEMPLWPENWLNHQTRDEYWKHGSVSVNYDDINIPVFAIDGWADSYTNSVPTLMQGLNVPRKAWIGPWAHVFAHDGAPKPAVDFLGEATKWWDKWLRGIDNDC
;
A
#
# COMPACT_ATOMS: atom_id res chain seq x y z
N THR A 1 -4.63 16.33 -0.56
CA THR A 1 -5.41 15.10 -0.32
C THR A 1 -4.51 13.96 0.14
N VAL A 2 -4.97 13.14 1.11
CA VAL A 2 -4.31 11.88 1.51
C VAL A 2 -5.05 10.72 0.83
N PHE A 3 -4.29 9.87 0.14
CA PHE A 3 -4.82 8.79 -0.68
C PHE A 3 -4.29 7.41 -0.23
N GLU A 4 -5.16 6.41 -0.22
CA GLU A 4 -4.81 4.99 -0.06
C GLU A 4 -5.53 4.14 -1.10
N THR A 5 -4.81 3.21 -1.73
CA THR A 5 -5.40 2.09 -2.46
C THR A 5 -5.01 0.77 -1.79
N GLN A 6 -5.94 -0.20 -1.69
CA GLN A 6 -5.71 -1.43 -0.93
C GLN A 6 -6.61 -2.59 -1.42
N PRO A 7 -6.19 -3.85 -1.28
CA PRO A 7 -6.98 -4.99 -1.71
C PRO A 7 -7.87 -5.59 -0.59
N TYR A 8 -7.81 -5.08 0.63
CA TYR A 8 -8.36 -5.75 1.82
C TYR A 8 -9.83 -5.42 2.10
N ARG A 9 -10.56 -4.85 1.13
CA ARG A 9 -11.99 -4.51 1.25
C ARG A 9 -12.23 -3.46 2.35
N LYS A 10 -12.08 -2.18 2.00
CA LYS A 10 -12.13 -1.02 2.92
C LYS A 10 -13.39 -0.93 3.80
N ARG A 11 -14.48 -1.58 3.39
CA ARG A 11 -15.76 -1.59 4.14
C ARG A 11 -15.91 -2.75 5.10
N ASP A 12 -14.99 -3.72 5.06
CA ASP A 12 -15.02 -4.93 5.88
C ASP A 12 -14.13 -4.84 7.13
N GLY A 13 -13.35 -5.86 7.41
CA GLY A 13 -12.55 -5.98 8.63
C GLY A 13 -11.53 -4.86 8.87
N MET A 14 -11.08 -4.17 7.80
CA MET A 14 -10.15 -3.04 7.93
C MET A 14 -10.81 -1.75 8.43
N ARG A 15 -12.13 -1.65 8.33
CA ARG A 15 -12.89 -0.45 8.65
C ARG A 15 -12.63 0.06 10.08
N GLY A 16 -12.65 -0.84 11.07
CA GLY A 16 -12.47 -0.48 12.48
C GLY A 16 -11.11 0.14 12.79
N ARG A 17 -10.05 -0.25 12.05
CA ARG A 17 -8.71 0.33 12.13
C ARG A 17 -8.62 1.67 11.38
N ASP A 18 -9.15 1.68 10.18
CA ASP A 18 -8.88 2.73 9.21
C ASP A 18 -9.75 3.97 9.40
N GLU A 19 -11.03 3.81 9.74
CA GLU A 19 -11.93 4.96 9.93
C GLU A 19 -11.45 5.97 10.98
N PRO A 20 -10.99 5.56 12.19
CA PRO A 20 -10.44 6.50 13.15
C PRO A 20 -9.19 7.21 12.63
N MET A 21 -8.27 6.49 11.99
CA MET A 21 -7.02 7.04 11.46
C MET A 21 -7.28 8.07 10.35
N TYR A 22 -8.06 7.72 9.36
CA TYR A 22 -8.38 8.62 8.25
C TYR A 22 -9.34 9.75 8.67
N GLY A 23 -10.23 9.48 9.63
CA GLY A 23 -11.04 10.51 10.28
C GLY A 23 -10.20 11.56 11.00
N TYR A 24 -9.08 11.17 11.60
CA TYR A 24 -8.12 12.08 12.19
C TYR A 24 -7.55 13.05 11.14
N PHE A 25 -7.08 12.58 10.00
CA PHE A 25 -6.58 13.46 8.94
C PHE A 25 -7.67 14.37 8.37
N ALA A 26 -8.88 13.85 8.20
CA ALA A 26 -10.01 14.65 7.77
C ALA A 26 -10.33 15.78 8.77
N GLY A 27 -10.29 15.48 10.07
CA GLY A 27 -10.43 16.47 11.15
C GLY A 27 -9.33 17.54 11.18
N HIS A 28 -8.16 17.26 10.57
CA HIS A 28 -7.05 18.20 10.43
C HIS A 28 -7.03 18.93 9.06
N GLY A 29 -8.15 18.88 8.32
CA GLY A 29 -8.36 19.66 7.09
C GLY A 29 -7.79 19.02 5.83
N TYR A 30 -7.59 17.69 5.82
CA TYR A 30 -7.23 16.93 4.62
C TYR A 30 -8.46 16.27 4.01
N ASN A 31 -8.57 16.31 2.70
CA ASN A 31 -9.41 15.34 2.02
C ASN A 31 -8.76 13.96 2.12
N VAL A 32 -9.57 12.94 2.33
CA VAL A 32 -9.10 11.55 2.37
C VAL A 32 -9.85 10.71 1.36
N VAL A 33 -9.12 10.04 0.50
CA VAL A 33 -9.68 9.15 -0.51
C VAL A 33 -9.12 7.75 -0.32
N ARG A 34 -10.01 6.76 -0.22
CA ARG A 34 -9.65 5.35 -0.10
C ARG A 34 -10.31 4.54 -1.20
N VAL A 35 -9.52 3.75 -1.90
CA VAL A 35 -9.99 2.95 -3.03
C VAL A 35 -9.70 1.47 -2.76
N ASP A 36 -10.70 0.61 -2.95
CA ASP A 36 -10.44 -0.82 -3.14
C ASP A 36 -9.87 -1.03 -4.54
N MET A 37 -8.77 -1.77 -4.64
CA MET A 37 -8.14 -2.09 -5.91
C MET A 37 -9.12 -2.84 -6.83
N ARG A 38 -8.89 -2.78 -8.11
CA ARG A 38 -9.64 -3.51 -9.12
C ARG A 38 -9.76 -4.99 -8.73
N GLY A 39 -10.98 -5.52 -8.72
CA GLY A 39 -11.28 -6.89 -8.29
C GLY A 39 -11.40 -7.10 -6.79
N ALA A 40 -11.09 -6.10 -5.96
CA ALA A 40 -11.27 -6.15 -4.52
C ALA A 40 -12.53 -5.40 -4.07
N GLY A 41 -13.16 -5.84 -2.98
CA GLY A 41 -14.35 -5.20 -2.44
C GLY A 41 -15.46 -5.04 -3.49
N GLU A 42 -15.99 -3.85 -3.63
CA GLU A 42 -17.01 -3.48 -4.61
C GLU A 42 -16.44 -2.92 -5.93
N SER A 43 -15.10 -2.87 -6.09
CA SER A 43 -14.46 -2.46 -7.35
C SER A 43 -14.65 -3.52 -8.43
N ASP A 44 -14.78 -3.10 -9.68
CA ASP A 44 -15.10 -3.99 -10.79
C ASP A 44 -13.98 -5.01 -11.12
N GLN A 45 -14.32 -6.03 -11.90
CA GLN A 45 -13.44 -7.05 -12.45
C GLN A 45 -12.88 -8.05 -11.42
N CYS A 46 -11.82 -8.79 -11.79
CA CYS A 46 -11.14 -9.77 -10.99
C CYS A 46 -9.70 -9.31 -10.70
N PHE A 47 -9.12 -9.82 -9.62
CA PHE A 47 -7.77 -9.50 -9.20
C PHE A 47 -6.87 -10.69 -9.49
N TYR A 48 -6.04 -10.59 -10.53
CA TYR A 48 -5.38 -11.75 -11.14
C TYR A 48 -4.04 -12.13 -10.51
N ASP A 49 -3.36 -11.20 -9.84
CA ASP A 49 -2.08 -11.44 -9.15
C ASP A 49 -1.72 -10.22 -8.30
N GLU A 50 -0.66 -10.30 -7.50
CA GLU A 50 -0.17 -9.19 -6.68
C GLU A 50 0.78 -8.27 -7.45
N TYR A 51 0.71 -6.97 -7.11
CA TYR A 51 1.60 -5.92 -7.59
C TYR A 51 1.67 -5.79 -9.12
N LEU A 52 0.58 -6.11 -9.80
CA LEU A 52 0.48 -5.96 -11.24
C LEU A 52 0.67 -4.49 -11.66
N LYS A 53 1.18 -4.29 -12.87
CA LYS A 53 1.25 -2.95 -13.50
C LYS A 53 -0.12 -2.26 -13.49
N GLN A 54 -1.21 -3.04 -13.62
CA GLN A 54 -2.58 -2.53 -13.59
C GLN A 54 -2.92 -1.82 -12.27
N GLU A 55 -2.47 -2.35 -11.12
CA GLU A 55 -2.68 -1.69 -9.81
C GLU A 55 -2.05 -0.30 -9.77
N GLN A 56 -0.85 -0.20 -10.34
CA GLN A 56 -0.13 1.08 -10.41
C GLN A 56 -0.80 2.04 -11.39
N ASP A 57 -1.27 1.55 -12.54
CA ASP A 57 -2.00 2.35 -13.53
C ASP A 57 -3.29 2.89 -12.91
N ASP A 58 -4.10 2.04 -12.26
CA ASP A 58 -5.34 2.42 -11.60
C ASP A 58 -5.11 3.44 -10.47
N ALA A 59 -4.03 3.27 -9.69
CA ALA A 59 -3.67 4.22 -8.63
C ALA A 59 -3.25 5.58 -9.21
N ILE A 60 -2.53 5.60 -10.35
CA ILE A 60 -2.15 6.83 -11.05
C ILE A 60 -3.38 7.53 -11.61
N ASP A 61 -4.31 6.78 -12.21
CA ASP A 61 -5.57 7.34 -12.71
C ASP A 61 -6.39 7.96 -11.57
N ALA A 62 -6.48 7.27 -10.42
CA ALA A 62 -7.12 7.82 -9.23
C ALA A 62 -6.43 9.09 -8.71
N ILE A 63 -5.10 9.12 -8.67
CA ILE A 63 -4.32 10.31 -8.27
C ILE A 63 -4.59 11.50 -9.20
N ASN A 64 -4.59 11.26 -10.51
CA ASN A 64 -4.88 12.30 -11.49
C ASN A 64 -6.31 12.81 -11.36
N TRP A 65 -7.28 11.91 -11.23
CA TRP A 65 -8.68 12.26 -11.00
C TRP A 65 -8.87 13.08 -9.72
N ILE A 66 -8.25 12.67 -8.60
CA ILE A 66 -8.29 13.40 -7.33
C ILE A 66 -7.74 14.82 -7.49
N ALA A 67 -6.64 14.97 -8.22
CA ALA A 67 -6.00 16.27 -8.40
C ALA A 67 -6.87 17.28 -9.20
N GLU A 68 -7.77 16.77 -10.03
CA GLU A 68 -8.66 17.58 -10.89
C GLU A 68 -10.00 17.95 -10.24
N GLN A 69 -10.29 17.45 -9.03
CA GLN A 69 -11.56 17.74 -8.36
C GLN A 69 -11.60 19.15 -7.77
N ASP A 70 -12.75 19.79 -7.80
CA ASP A 70 -12.97 21.16 -7.27
C ASP A 70 -12.64 21.30 -5.78
N TRP A 71 -12.68 20.19 -5.02
CA TRP A 71 -12.33 20.15 -3.60
C TRP A 71 -10.84 19.87 -3.36
N SER A 72 -10.04 19.65 -4.40
CA SER A 72 -8.60 19.33 -4.31
C SER A 72 -7.75 20.54 -4.65
N ASP A 73 -6.63 20.69 -3.96
CA ASP A 73 -5.59 21.68 -4.29
C ASP A 73 -4.59 21.17 -5.35
N GLY A 74 -4.82 19.98 -5.89
CA GLY A 74 -3.96 19.32 -6.87
C GLY A 74 -2.76 18.58 -6.27
N ASN A 75 -2.55 18.63 -4.94
CA ASN A 75 -1.47 17.92 -4.25
C ASN A 75 -2.01 16.65 -3.59
N VAL A 76 -1.39 15.52 -3.90
CA VAL A 76 -1.75 14.21 -3.36
C VAL A 76 -0.57 13.62 -2.58
N GLY A 77 -0.83 13.15 -1.37
CA GLY A 77 0.06 12.29 -0.61
C GLY A 77 -0.50 10.87 -0.60
N MET A 78 0.33 9.85 -0.80
CA MET A 78 -0.11 8.46 -0.75
C MET A 78 0.45 7.76 0.47
N MET A 79 -0.36 6.97 1.16
CA MET A 79 0.11 6.21 2.31
C MET A 79 -0.58 4.87 2.44
N GLY A 80 0.04 4.01 3.21
CA GLY A 80 -0.59 2.78 3.64
C GLY A 80 0.36 1.83 4.34
N LYS A 81 -0.21 0.73 4.79
CA LYS A 81 0.51 -0.35 5.46
C LYS A 81 0.44 -1.62 4.62
N SER A 82 1.54 -2.39 4.62
CA SER A 82 1.60 -3.64 3.86
C SER A 82 1.43 -3.38 2.36
N TRP A 83 0.55 -4.03 1.68
CA TRP A 83 0.28 -3.83 0.26
C TRP A 83 0.16 -2.35 -0.14
N SER A 84 -0.58 -1.56 0.64
CA SER A 84 -0.70 -0.12 0.38
C SER A 84 0.62 0.63 0.57
N GLY A 85 1.50 0.16 1.46
CA GLY A 85 2.86 0.67 1.63
C GLY A 85 3.76 0.35 0.44
N PHE A 86 3.73 -0.90 -0.04
CA PHE A 86 4.40 -1.31 -1.28
C PHE A 86 3.92 -0.49 -2.48
N ASN A 87 2.59 -0.39 -2.63
CA ASN A 87 1.99 0.31 -3.74
C ASN A 87 2.36 1.80 -3.75
N SER A 88 2.49 2.42 -2.56
CA SER A 88 2.94 3.81 -2.45
C SER A 88 4.34 4.00 -3.04
N LEU A 89 5.28 3.07 -2.78
CA LEU A 89 6.62 3.10 -3.38
C LEU A 89 6.59 2.86 -4.88
N GLN A 90 5.83 1.85 -5.32
CA GLN A 90 5.72 1.49 -6.73
C GLN A 90 5.13 2.62 -7.57
N VAL A 91 4.10 3.29 -7.06
CA VAL A 91 3.48 4.44 -7.71
C VAL A 91 4.42 5.66 -7.69
N ALA A 92 5.13 5.90 -6.58
CA ALA A 92 6.12 6.97 -6.49
C ALA A 92 7.24 6.81 -7.53
N ALA A 93 7.70 5.57 -7.78
CA ALA A 93 8.70 5.29 -8.81
C ALA A 93 8.20 5.58 -10.24
N ARG A 94 6.88 5.65 -10.46
CA ARG A 94 6.28 6.03 -11.75
C ARG A 94 6.01 7.53 -11.89
N ARG A 95 6.28 8.31 -10.85
CA ARG A 95 6.32 9.79 -10.85
C ARG A 95 5.05 10.48 -11.34
N PRO A 96 3.81 10.11 -10.90
CA PRO A 96 2.64 10.87 -11.28
C PRO A 96 2.75 12.29 -10.73
N LYS A 97 2.55 13.29 -11.60
CA LYS A 97 2.79 14.70 -11.28
C LYS A 97 2.09 15.23 -10.02
N PRO A 98 0.84 14.82 -9.71
CA PRO A 98 0.16 15.29 -8.51
C PRO A 98 0.68 14.68 -7.20
N LEU A 99 1.38 13.54 -7.25
CA LEU A 99 1.92 12.87 -6.05
C LEU A 99 3.13 13.64 -5.54
N LYS A 100 3.07 14.15 -4.29
CA LYS A 100 4.08 15.03 -3.70
C LYS A 100 4.92 14.38 -2.61
N ALA A 101 4.38 13.42 -1.89
CA ALA A 101 5.08 12.68 -0.83
C ALA A 101 4.37 11.37 -0.55
N ILE A 102 5.09 10.43 0.08
CA ILE A 102 4.50 9.16 0.53
C ILE A 102 4.87 8.84 1.98
N ILE A 103 4.01 8.03 2.62
CA ILE A 103 4.30 7.35 3.89
C ILE A 103 4.08 5.86 3.66
N CYS A 104 5.12 5.04 3.85
CA CYS A 104 5.03 3.59 3.70
C CYS A 104 5.32 2.89 5.04
N VAL A 105 4.42 2.02 5.45
CA VAL A 105 4.48 1.30 6.72
C VAL A 105 4.46 -0.21 6.47
N GLY A 106 5.37 -0.97 7.11
CA GLY A 106 5.43 -2.43 6.98
C GLY A 106 5.46 -2.87 5.51
N TYR A 107 6.49 -2.51 4.81
CA TYR A 107 6.64 -2.67 3.35
C TYR A 107 7.98 -3.33 3.01
N VAL A 108 8.14 -3.75 1.76
CA VAL A 108 9.46 -4.13 1.22
C VAL A 108 9.82 -3.30 -0.01
N ASP A 109 11.11 -3.17 -0.27
CA ASP A 109 11.67 -2.52 -1.44
C ASP A 109 12.12 -3.53 -2.52
N ASP A 110 12.18 -4.82 -2.18
CA ASP A 110 12.48 -5.92 -3.10
C ASP A 110 11.55 -7.12 -2.86
N ARG A 111 10.73 -7.44 -3.83
CA ARG A 111 9.70 -8.49 -3.75
C ARG A 111 10.28 -9.92 -3.61
N TYR A 112 11.50 -10.16 -4.07
CA TYR A 112 12.11 -11.47 -4.01
C TYR A 112 12.90 -11.71 -2.72
N THR A 113 13.72 -10.74 -2.32
CA THR A 113 14.68 -10.95 -1.23
C THR A 113 14.13 -10.65 0.15
N GLN A 114 13.06 -9.88 0.26
CA GLN A 114 12.57 -9.36 1.53
C GLN A 114 11.10 -9.63 1.83
N ASP A 115 10.31 -10.03 0.83
CA ASP A 115 8.89 -10.31 0.97
C ASP A 115 8.62 -11.71 1.55
N ILE A 116 7.36 -12.10 1.54
CA ILE A 116 6.84 -13.37 2.06
C ILE A 116 7.14 -14.58 1.16
N HIS A 117 7.64 -14.37 -0.06
CA HIS A 117 7.84 -15.45 -1.04
C HIS A 117 9.17 -16.16 -0.85
N TYR A 118 10.26 -15.38 -0.80
CA TYR A 118 11.62 -15.88 -0.68
C TYR A 118 12.46 -15.02 0.25
N LYS A 119 13.30 -15.64 1.06
CA LYS A 119 14.36 -14.96 1.83
C LYS A 119 15.62 -15.79 1.80
N GLY A 120 16.74 -15.13 1.47
CA GLY A 120 18.04 -15.82 1.34
C GLY A 120 18.01 -16.96 0.30
N GLY A 121 17.17 -16.88 -0.72
CA GLY A 121 16.97 -17.92 -1.73
C GLY A 121 16.07 -19.08 -1.30
N CYS A 122 15.55 -19.07 -0.08
CA CYS A 122 14.66 -20.11 0.43
C CYS A 122 13.20 -19.71 0.22
N LEU A 123 12.39 -20.62 -0.33
CA LEU A 123 10.94 -20.49 -0.39
C LEU A 123 10.36 -20.50 1.02
N LEU A 124 9.52 -19.53 1.33
CA LEU A 124 8.87 -19.42 2.64
C LEU A 124 7.49 -20.09 2.64
N ASN A 125 7.09 -20.62 3.82
CA ASN A 125 5.72 -21.10 4.05
C ASN A 125 4.66 -20.04 3.82
N ASP A 126 5.01 -18.78 4.08
CA ASP A 126 4.12 -17.64 3.94
C ASP A 126 3.64 -17.45 2.50
N ASN A 127 4.40 -17.92 1.52
CA ASN A 127 3.99 -17.91 0.12
C ASN A 127 2.62 -18.57 -0.08
N PHE A 128 2.44 -19.80 0.45
CA PHE A 128 1.18 -20.52 0.35
C PHE A 128 0.08 -19.95 1.27
N TRP A 129 0.45 -19.63 2.49
CA TRP A 129 -0.46 -19.05 3.48
C TRP A 129 -1.06 -17.72 2.99
N TRP A 130 -0.21 -16.84 2.46
CA TRP A 130 -0.65 -15.55 1.90
C TRP A 130 -1.56 -15.71 0.69
N GLY A 131 -1.24 -16.62 -0.23
CA GLY A 131 -2.10 -16.94 -1.35
C GLY A 131 -3.50 -17.39 -0.93
N ASN A 132 -3.60 -18.21 0.12
CA ASN A 132 -4.90 -18.63 0.65
C ASN A 132 -5.67 -17.48 1.31
N ILE A 133 -4.97 -16.60 2.04
CA ILE A 133 -5.61 -15.41 2.63
C ILE A 133 -6.17 -14.50 1.53
N MET A 134 -5.38 -14.22 0.51
CA MET A 134 -5.82 -13.35 -0.58
C MET A 134 -6.95 -13.98 -1.39
N LEU A 135 -6.91 -15.29 -1.62
CA LEU A 135 -8.03 -16.02 -2.22
C LEU A 135 -9.31 -15.82 -1.39
N ALA A 136 -9.22 -15.95 -0.06
CA ALA A 136 -10.37 -15.75 0.83
C ALA A 136 -10.90 -14.30 0.79
N TYR A 137 -10.03 -13.30 0.66
CA TYR A 137 -10.46 -11.90 0.48
C TYR A 137 -11.16 -11.68 -0.85
N MET A 138 -10.57 -12.15 -1.94
CA MET A 138 -11.07 -11.90 -3.29
C MET A 138 -12.35 -12.67 -3.60
N CYS A 139 -12.50 -13.88 -3.05
CA CYS A 139 -13.68 -14.73 -3.26
C CYS A 139 -14.89 -14.36 -2.38
N ARG A 140 -14.79 -13.38 -1.50
CA ARG A 140 -15.95 -12.89 -0.74
C ARG A 140 -16.93 -12.18 -1.66
N ALA A 141 -18.21 -12.44 -1.44
CA ALA A 141 -19.28 -11.81 -2.22
C ALA A 141 -19.19 -10.27 -2.17
N ILE A 142 -19.57 -9.66 -3.26
CA ILE A 142 -19.79 -8.21 -3.36
C ILE A 142 -20.98 -7.83 -2.50
N ASP A 143 -20.92 -6.66 -1.86
CA ASP A 143 -22.01 -6.18 -1.02
C ASP A 143 -23.23 -5.84 -1.87
N LYS A 144 -24.33 -6.60 -1.65
CA LYS A 144 -25.60 -6.41 -2.35
C LYS A 144 -26.27 -5.06 -2.08
N GLU A 145 -25.93 -4.38 -0.98
CA GLU A 145 -26.45 -3.04 -0.69
C GLU A 145 -25.78 -1.97 -1.57
N ILE A 146 -24.57 -2.23 -2.05
CA ILE A 146 -23.81 -1.34 -2.92
C ILE A 146 -24.08 -1.62 -4.40
N LYS A 147 -24.15 -2.91 -4.78
CA LYS A 147 -24.41 -3.35 -6.16
C LYS A 147 -25.65 -4.28 -6.21
N PRO A 148 -26.85 -3.74 -5.94
CA PRO A 148 -28.05 -4.59 -5.79
C PRO A 148 -28.37 -5.41 -7.04
N ASP A 149 -28.05 -4.91 -8.21
CA ASP A 149 -28.43 -5.53 -9.48
C ASP A 149 -27.39 -6.51 -10.04
N THR A 150 -26.11 -6.37 -9.67
CA THR A 150 -25.00 -7.11 -10.29
C THR A 150 -24.13 -7.91 -9.32
N TRP A 151 -24.35 -7.77 -7.99
CA TRP A 151 -23.49 -8.38 -6.97
C TRP A 151 -23.32 -9.89 -7.13
N TYR A 152 -24.38 -10.60 -7.54
CA TYR A 152 -24.35 -12.05 -7.64
C TYR A 152 -23.52 -12.50 -8.85
N GLU A 153 -23.84 -12.01 -10.02
CA GLU A 153 -23.15 -12.35 -11.27
C GLU A 153 -21.69 -11.98 -11.21
N GLU A 154 -21.36 -10.78 -10.69
CA GLU A 154 -19.97 -10.35 -10.53
C GLU A 154 -19.23 -11.21 -9.49
N SER A 155 -19.89 -11.63 -8.40
CA SER A 155 -19.28 -12.51 -7.40
C SER A 155 -18.98 -13.89 -7.97
N ILE A 156 -19.93 -14.48 -8.72
CA ILE A 156 -19.72 -15.78 -9.38
C ILE A 156 -18.59 -15.66 -10.41
N LYS A 157 -18.59 -14.63 -11.23
CA LYS A 157 -17.52 -14.38 -12.20
C LYS A 157 -16.14 -14.32 -11.55
N ARG A 158 -16.02 -13.65 -10.41
CA ARG A 158 -14.75 -13.62 -9.64
C ARG A 158 -14.31 -15.01 -9.19
N LEU A 159 -15.24 -15.82 -8.69
CA LEU A 159 -14.94 -17.20 -8.29
C LEU A 159 -14.47 -18.07 -9.46
N GLU A 160 -15.03 -17.87 -10.65
CA GLU A 160 -14.69 -18.60 -11.85
C GLU A 160 -13.36 -18.15 -12.48
N GLU A 161 -13.05 -16.85 -12.41
CA GLU A 161 -11.87 -16.25 -13.05
C GLU A 161 -10.65 -16.15 -12.13
N MET A 162 -10.81 -16.29 -10.80
CA MET A 162 -9.73 -16.12 -9.83
C MET A 162 -8.65 -17.19 -10.02
N PRO A 163 -7.42 -16.80 -10.41
CA PRO A 163 -6.33 -17.75 -10.51
C PRO A 163 -5.79 -18.13 -9.13
N LEU A 164 -5.12 -19.26 -9.07
CA LEU A 164 -4.36 -19.68 -7.90
C LEU A 164 -2.99 -18.98 -7.91
N TRP A 165 -2.86 -17.84 -7.28
CA TRP A 165 -1.65 -17.01 -7.29
C TRP A 165 -0.36 -17.76 -6.89
N PRO A 166 -0.34 -18.65 -5.86
CA PRO A 166 0.85 -19.43 -5.52
C PRO A 166 1.41 -20.27 -6.66
N GLU A 167 0.57 -20.71 -7.60
CA GLU A 167 1.05 -21.43 -8.80
C GLU A 167 1.95 -20.53 -9.66
N ASN A 168 1.52 -19.28 -9.89
CA ASN A 168 2.33 -18.31 -10.60
C ASN A 168 3.63 -17.98 -9.86
N TRP A 169 3.56 -17.74 -8.56
CA TRP A 169 4.74 -17.42 -7.73
C TRP A 169 5.77 -18.56 -7.71
N LEU A 170 5.32 -19.82 -7.67
CA LEU A 170 6.19 -21.00 -7.69
C LEU A 170 6.86 -21.25 -9.05
N ASN A 171 6.32 -20.71 -10.13
CA ASN A 171 6.96 -20.76 -11.44
C ASN A 171 8.16 -19.80 -11.55
N HIS A 172 8.29 -18.83 -10.63
CA HIS A 172 9.35 -17.83 -10.60
C HIS A 172 10.28 -18.04 -9.39
N GLN A 173 11.14 -19.09 -9.44
CA GLN A 173 11.98 -19.50 -8.31
C GLN A 173 13.30 -18.73 -8.17
N THR A 174 13.60 -17.84 -9.11
CA THR A 174 14.77 -16.97 -9.08
C THR A 174 14.35 -15.53 -9.23
N ARG A 175 15.22 -14.58 -8.84
CA ARG A 175 14.94 -13.14 -9.00
C ARG A 175 14.95 -12.73 -10.48
N ASP A 176 13.95 -13.15 -11.21
CA ASP A 176 13.71 -12.83 -12.62
C ASP A 176 12.90 -11.53 -12.80
N GLU A 177 12.45 -11.23 -14.01
CA GLU A 177 11.73 -10.00 -14.34
C GLU A 177 10.37 -9.90 -13.62
N TYR A 178 9.75 -11.03 -13.27
CA TYR A 178 8.52 -11.07 -12.48
C TYR A 178 8.69 -10.41 -11.11
N TRP A 179 9.78 -10.75 -10.38
CA TRP A 179 10.08 -10.19 -9.08
C TRP A 179 10.71 -8.80 -9.14
N LYS A 180 11.40 -8.47 -10.23
CA LYS A 180 11.94 -7.12 -10.44
C LYS A 180 10.83 -6.10 -10.67
N HIS A 181 9.75 -6.53 -11.35
CA HIS A 181 8.56 -5.70 -11.48
C HIS A 181 7.98 -5.40 -10.09
N GLY A 182 7.79 -4.12 -9.77
CA GLY A 182 7.32 -3.67 -8.47
C GLY A 182 8.38 -3.63 -7.35
N SER A 183 9.61 -4.12 -7.58
CA SER A 183 10.75 -3.96 -6.67
C SER A 183 11.46 -2.63 -6.95
N VAL A 184 11.29 -1.64 -6.06
CA VAL A 184 11.92 -0.32 -6.23
C VAL A 184 13.44 -0.36 -6.00
N SER A 185 13.95 -1.43 -5.37
CA SER A 185 15.39 -1.71 -5.24
C SER A 185 16.11 -1.87 -6.57
N VAL A 186 15.40 -2.11 -7.67
CA VAL A 186 15.98 -2.16 -9.02
C VAL A 186 16.56 -0.81 -9.42
N ASN A 187 15.88 0.29 -9.09
CA ASN A 187 16.37 1.65 -9.32
C ASN A 187 15.69 2.64 -8.38
N TYR A 188 16.34 2.97 -7.26
CA TYR A 188 15.81 3.95 -6.30
C TYR A 188 15.74 5.37 -6.86
N ASP A 189 16.52 5.71 -7.89
CA ASP A 189 16.49 7.03 -8.52
C ASP A 189 15.17 7.30 -9.26
N ASP A 190 14.33 6.28 -9.48
CA ASP A 190 12.99 6.48 -10.02
C ASP A 190 12.06 7.20 -9.02
N ILE A 191 12.34 7.15 -7.73
CA ILE A 191 11.61 7.91 -6.71
C ILE A 191 12.23 9.28 -6.56
N ASN A 192 11.46 10.33 -6.90
CA ASN A 192 11.90 11.72 -6.90
C ASN A 192 11.12 12.63 -5.93
N ILE A 193 10.37 12.04 -5.02
CA ILE A 193 9.53 12.70 -4.01
C ILE A 193 9.92 12.27 -2.59
N PRO A 194 9.59 13.05 -1.55
CA PRO A 194 9.86 12.71 -0.17
C PRO A 194 9.21 11.41 0.28
N VAL A 195 9.96 10.61 1.07
CA VAL A 195 9.54 9.29 1.58
C VAL A 195 9.66 9.23 3.10
N PHE A 196 8.56 8.89 3.78
CA PHE A 196 8.58 8.55 5.20
C PHE A 196 8.33 7.04 5.36
N ALA A 197 9.36 6.33 5.80
CA ALA A 197 9.41 4.88 5.91
C ALA A 197 9.28 4.44 7.37
N ILE A 198 8.38 3.50 7.65
CA ILE A 198 8.10 3.07 9.03
C ILE A 198 7.98 1.55 9.09
N ASP A 199 8.66 0.94 10.07
CA ASP A 199 8.48 -0.46 10.37
C ASP A 199 8.88 -0.79 11.82
N GLY A 200 8.81 -2.04 12.21
CA GLY A 200 9.15 -2.51 13.54
C GLY A 200 10.13 -3.67 13.56
N TRP A 201 10.93 -3.78 14.63
CA TRP A 201 11.87 -4.89 14.83
C TRP A 201 11.21 -6.27 14.89
N ALA A 202 9.91 -6.32 15.23
CA ALA A 202 9.13 -7.57 15.27
C ALA A 202 8.32 -7.80 13.98
N ASP A 203 8.57 -7.02 12.93
CA ASP A 203 8.03 -7.24 11.58
C ASP A 203 9.07 -7.99 10.72
N SER A 204 8.57 -8.86 9.86
CA SER A 204 9.42 -9.58 8.90
C SER A 204 10.04 -8.67 7.83
N TYR A 205 9.52 -7.45 7.64
CA TYR A 205 9.92 -6.49 6.60
C TYR A 205 10.93 -5.44 7.07
N THR A 206 11.33 -5.46 8.34
CA THR A 206 12.13 -4.40 8.95
C THR A 206 13.43 -4.07 8.20
N ASN A 207 14.03 -5.04 7.50
CA ASN A 207 15.25 -4.84 6.73
C ASN A 207 15.07 -3.84 5.56
N SER A 208 13.85 -3.65 5.09
CA SER A 208 13.55 -2.74 3.98
C SER A 208 13.71 -1.26 4.36
N VAL A 209 13.62 -0.92 5.66
CA VAL A 209 13.81 0.48 6.09
C VAL A 209 15.25 0.94 5.87
N PRO A 210 16.29 0.28 6.40
CA PRO A 210 17.67 0.72 6.16
C PRO A 210 18.08 0.63 4.69
N THR A 211 17.64 -0.38 3.93
CA THR A 211 17.99 -0.49 2.50
C THR A 211 17.37 0.64 1.68
N LEU A 212 16.10 0.95 1.91
CA LEU A 212 15.44 2.08 1.26
C LEU A 212 16.10 3.41 1.64
N MET A 213 16.40 3.62 2.95
CA MET A 213 17.07 4.85 3.40
C MET A 213 18.47 5.03 2.79
N GLN A 214 19.19 3.95 2.56
CA GLN A 214 20.49 3.99 1.91
C GLN A 214 20.37 4.27 0.42
N GLY A 215 19.36 3.71 -0.26
CA GLY A 215 19.18 3.79 -1.70
C GLY A 215 18.62 5.12 -2.20
N LEU A 216 17.75 5.77 -1.42
CA LEU A 216 17.06 6.99 -1.83
C LEU A 216 17.95 8.23 -1.82
N ASN A 217 17.81 9.09 -2.84
CA ASN A 217 18.48 10.39 -2.98
C ASN A 217 17.52 11.59 -2.81
N VAL A 218 16.36 11.38 -2.16
CA VAL A 218 15.34 12.39 -1.90
C VAL A 218 15.25 12.72 -0.40
N PRO A 219 14.55 13.79 0.01
CA PRO A 219 14.20 13.99 1.42
C PRO A 219 13.53 12.73 1.98
N ARG A 220 14.07 12.23 3.08
CA ARG A 220 13.61 10.96 3.64
C ARG A 220 13.64 10.96 5.16
N LYS A 221 12.69 10.26 5.75
CA LYS A 221 12.55 10.07 7.19
C LYS A 221 12.28 8.60 7.46
N ALA A 222 12.79 8.07 8.54
CA ALA A 222 12.53 6.69 8.92
C ALA A 222 12.27 6.54 10.41
N TRP A 223 11.35 5.64 10.73
CA TRP A 223 11.15 5.13 12.09
C TRP A 223 11.26 3.62 12.12
N ILE A 224 11.98 3.10 13.11
CA ILE A 224 11.97 1.68 13.47
C ILE A 224 11.69 1.61 14.97
N GLY A 225 10.57 0.99 15.33
CA GLY A 225 10.16 0.78 16.71
C GLY A 225 10.16 -0.71 17.08
N PRO A 226 9.69 -1.07 18.27
CA PRO A 226 9.63 -2.48 18.70
C PRO A 226 8.46 -3.25 18.07
N TRP A 227 7.70 -2.63 17.19
CA TRP A 227 6.40 -3.08 16.69
C TRP A 227 6.50 -4.31 15.78
N ALA A 228 5.41 -5.08 15.74
CA ALA A 228 5.11 -6.03 14.68
C ALA A 228 4.46 -5.31 13.49
N HIS A 229 3.80 -6.03 12.60
CA HIS A 229 3.17 -5.52 11.39
C HIS A 229 1.92 -4.65 11.65
N VAL A 230 2.11 -3.49 12.32
CA VAL A 230 1.05 -2.56 12.73
C VAL A 230 1.45 -1.11 12.46
N PHE A 231 0.46 -0.20 12.41
CA PHE A 231 0.78 1.23 12.45
C PHE A 231 1.36 1.61 13.82
N ALA A 232 2.28 2.55 13.86
CA ALA A 232 3.02 2.90 15.06
C ALA A 232 2.15 3.50 16.19
N HIS A 233 0.98 4.09 15.89
CA HIS A 233 0.03 4.54 16.92
C HIS A 233 -0.73 3.38 17.59
N ASP A 234 -0.85 2.24 16.91
CA ASP A 234 -1.36 0.99 17.46
C ASP A 234 -0.24 0.08 18.01
N GLY A 235 0.99 0.59 18.06
CA GLY A 235 2.22 -0.13 18.30
C GLY A 235 2.14 -1.27 19.30
N ALA A 236 2.39 -2.48 18.82
CA ALA A 236 2.51 -3.70 19.59
C ALA A 236 3.67 -4.54 19.03
N PRO A 237 4.66 -4.94 19.83
CA PRO A 237 4.86 -4.57 21.24
C PRO A 237 4.89 -3.04 21.50
N LYS A 238 4.66 -2.67 22.76
CA LYS A 238 4.72 -1.26 23.17
C LYS A 238 6.18 -0.74 23.26
N PRO A 239 6.41 0.59 23.21
CA PRO A 239 5.41 1.67 23.24
C PRO A 239 4.78 1.98 21.88
N ALA A 240 3.52 2.34 21.85
CA ALA A 240 2.92 3.07 20.74
C ALA A 240 3.41 4.52 20.76
N VAL A 241 3.42 5.18 19.60
CA VAL A 241 3.90 6.57 19.46
C VAL A 241 2.88 7.41 18.68
N ASP A 242 3.00 8.73 18.77
CA ASP A 242 2.11 9.64 18.04
C ASP A 242 2.44 9.67 16.54
N PHE A 243 2.10 8.58 15.85
CA PHE A 243 2.24 8.50 14.41
C PHE A 243 1.32 9.47 13.67
N LEU A 244 0.09 9.66 14.16
CA LEU A 244 -0.90 10.48 13.45
C LEU A 244 -0.51 11.97 13.46
N GLY A 245 -0.03 12.47 14.60
CA GLY A 245 0.50 13.83 14.69
C GLY A 245 1.73 14.03 13.81
N GLU A 246 2.63 13.05 13.78
CA GLU A 246 3.84 13.14 12.96
C GLU A 246 3.56 13.03 11.46
N ALA A 247 2.61 12.16 11.06
CA ALA A 247 2.14 12.09 9.70
C ALA A 247 1.44 13.38 9.26
N THR A 248 0.71 14.04 10.16
CA THR A 248 0.11 15.36 9.88
C THR A 248 1.18 16.41 9.62
N LYS A 249 2.24 16.48 10.41
CA LYS A 249 3.38 17.37 10.13
C LYS A 249 4.03 17.06 8.78
N TRP A 250 4.18 15.79 8.45
CA TRP A 250 4.69 15.36 7.14
C TRP A 250 3.82 15.88 6.00
N TRP A 251 2.49 15.73 6.09
CA TRP A 251 1.56 16.24 5.11
C TRP A 251 1.53 17.77 5.06
N ASP A 252 1.59 18.45 6.20
CA ASP A 252 1.65 19.92 6.27
C ASP A 252 2.86 20.44 5.49
N LYS A 253 4.02 19.83 5.64
CA LYS A 253 5.23 20.22 4.93
C LYS A 253 5.12 19.97 3.43
N TRP A 254 4.80 18.75 3.04
CA TRP A 254 4.95 18.31 1.65
C TRP A 254 3.72 18.54 0.77
N LEU A 255 2.53 18.62 1.34
CA LEU A 255 1.31 18.88 0.57
C LEU A 255 0.86 20.34 0.66
N ARG A 256 1.11 21.02 1.79
CA ARG A 256 0.65 22.39 2.05
C ARG A 256 1.77 23.42 2.05
N GLY A 257 3.02 22.99 1.99
CA GLY A 257 4.18 23.89 2.00
C GLY A 257 4.41 24.60 3.33
N ILE A 258 3.89 24.08 4.43
CA ILE A 258 4.08 24.64 5.78
C ILE A 258 5.48 24.25 6.26
N ASP A 259 6.31 25.25 6.54
CA ASP A 259 7.62 25.00 7.12
C ASP A 259 7.47 24.54 8.58
N ASN A 260 8.03 23.39 8.86
CA ASN A 260 8.02 22.77 10.18
C ASN A 260 9.24 21.86 10.36
N ASP A 261 9.46 21.36 11.56
CA ASP A 261 10.63 20.54 11.93
C ASP A 261 10.53 19.07 11.48
N CYS A 262 9.72 18.77 10.48
CA CYS A 262 9.52 17.39 9.99
C CYS A 262 10.65 16.91 9.08
#